data_e1d7d33c3898e59815236728868ede4a
#
_entry.id   e1d7d33c3898e59815236728868ede4a
#
_cell.length_a   1.000
_cell.length_b   1.000
_cell.length_c   1.000
_cell.angle_alpha   90.00
_cell.angle_beta   90.00
_cell.angle_gamma   90.00
#
_symmetry.space_group_name_H-M   'P 1'
#
loop_
_entity.id
_entity.type
_entity.pdbx_description
1 polymer ?
#
loop_
_entity_poly.entity_id
_entity_poly.type
_entity_poly.pdbx_seq_one_letter_code
_entity_poly.pdbx_strand_id
1 'polypeptide(L)'
;MDKKYSDEVLSEIKSKLTNTTKQQHYNGWNNRTTYGYHSFNINNIKLEGQRQPWMRLDKMKEHFDFKDKTLIDFGCNTGGMIFHLPELNKAFGFDFNKECIDSCNYMSSILDHNTEYLFKQQDLNKFDLQMFLNSIDIDKVDVIFLLSLGSWIKNWRELYTQSLVYSDVIILETNNDIEGKPQLDFFKSLNCSITLLSDTSNDDTTGNYGRKTYILKNI
;
A
#
# COMPACT_ATOMS: atom_id res chain seq x y z
N MET A 1 3.11 5.18 -27.07
CA MET A 1 3.95 4.00 -27.38
C MET A 1 4.39 3.38 -26.07
N ASP A 2 4.12 2.09 -25.86
CA ASP A 2 4.55 1.44 -24.64
C ASP A 2 6.06 1.39 -24.56
N LYS A 3 6.62 1.89 -23.47
CA LYS A 3 8.07 1.90 -23.22
C LYS A 3 8.59 0.45 -23.16
N LYS A 4 9.55 0.12 -24.01
CA LYS A 4 10.20 -1.20 -23.98
C LYS A 4 11.46 -1.10 -23.11
N TYR A 5 11.50 -1.86 -22.03
CA TYR A 5 12.67 -1.92 -21.14
C TYR A 5 13.73 -2.88 -21.70
N SER A 6 15.01 -2.58 -21.49
CA SER A 6 16.08 -3.50 -21.83
C SER A 6 16.09 -4.72 -20.89
N ASP A 7 16.71 -5.82 -21.33
CA ASP A 7 16.86 -7.02 -20.50
C ASP A 7 17.65 -6.74 -19.21
N GLU A 8 18.59 -5.79 -19.25
CA GLU A 8 19.36 -5.34 -18.08
C GLU A 8 18.45 -4.69 -17.03
N VAL A 9 17.58 -3.78 -17.47
CA VAL A 9 16.61 -3.11 -16.58
C VAL A 9 15.66 -4.13 -15.97
N LEU A 10 15.13 -5.06 -16.76
CA LEU A 10 14.25 -6.12 -16.28
C LEU A 10 14.97 -7.07 -15.30
N SER A 11 16.24 -7.38 -15.53
CA SER A 11 17.06 -8.17 -14.62
C SER A 11 17.30 -7.46 -13.30
N GLU A 12 17.57 -6.16 -13.32
CA GLU A 12 17.76 -5.34 -12.12
C GLU A 12 16.47 -5.26 -11.29
N ILE A 13 15.31 -5.04 -11.93
CA ILE A 13 14.00 -5.07 -11.25
C ILE A 13 13.80 -6.41 -10.54
N LYS A 14 14.00 -7.52 -11.25
CA LYS A 14 13.87 -8.88 -10.69
C LYS A 14 14.77 -9.09 -9.49
N SER A 15 16.02 -8.66 -9.60
CA SER A 15 17.01 -8.76 -8.52
C SER A 15 16.57 -8.00 -7.27
N LYS A 16 16.15 -6.74 -7.42
CA LYS A 16 15.69 -5.91 -6.31
C LYS A 16 14.45 -6.50 -5.64
N LEU A 17 13.44 -6.89 -6.41
CA LEU A 17 12.22 -7.49 -5.88
C LEU A 17 12.48 -8.83 -5.18
N THR A 18 13.37 -9.68 -5.73
CA THR A 18 13.74 -10.94 -5.09
C THR A 18 14.43 -10.72 -3.75
N ASN A 19 15.26 -9.68 -3.62
CA ASN A 19 15.94 -9.36 -2.37
C ASN A 19 14.97 -9.00 -1.24
N THR A 20 13.81 -8.42 -1.55
CA THR A 20 12.79 -8.07 -0.54
C THR A 20 12.20 -9.31 0.15
N THR A 21 12.15 -10.46 -0.51
CA THR A 21 11.61 -11.71 0.05
C THR A 21 12.60 -12.50 0.87
N LYS A 22 13.90 -12.31 0.65
CA LYS A 22 14.95 -13.05 1.39
C LYS A 22 15.00 -12.69 2.88
N GLN A 23 14.60 -11.47 3.24
CA GLN A 23 14.60 -10.98 4.63
C GLN A 23 13.26 -11.17 5.33
N GLN A 24 12.19 -11.45 4.60
CA GLN A 24 10.89 -11.71 5.18
C GLN A 24 10.85 -13.15 5.70
N HIS A 25 11.12 -13.33 7.00
CA HIS A 25 11.04 -14.61 7.72
C HIS A 25 9.58 -15.11 7.85
N TYR A 26 8.85 -15.19 6.75
CA TYR A 26 7.54 -15.80 6.75
C TYR A 26 7.67 -17.29 6.50
N ASN A 27 7.71 -18.07 7.59
CA ASN A 27 7.59 -19.53 7.54
C ASN A 27 6.31 -19.91 6.78
N GLY A 28 6.48 -20.47 5.59
CA GLY A 28 5.38 -20.92 4.72
C GLY A 28 5.31 -20.26 3.34
N TRP A 29 6.07 -19.19 3.10
CA TRP A 29 6.08 -18.46 1.81
C TRP A 29 7.26 -18.85 0.91
N ASN A 30 8.21 -19.63 1.42
CA ASN A 30 9.51 -19.92 0.78
C ASN A 30 9.47 -20.84 -0.45
N ASN A 31 8.31 -21.37 -0.84
CA ASN A 31 8.22 -22.36 -1.92
C ASN A 31 7.66 -21.81 -3.25
N ARG A 32 7.45 -20.49 -3.37
CA ARG A 32 6.99 -19.89 -4.62
C ARG A 32 8.14 -19.17 -5.31
N THR A 33 8.35 -19.50 -6.57
CA THR A 33 9.26 -18.79 -7.49
C THR A 33 8.68 -17.45 -7.91
N THR A 34 8.51 -16.52 -6.95
CA THR A 34 7.91 -15.21 -7.19
C THR A 34 8.90 -14.08 -6.99
N TYR A 35 8.70 -12.99 -7.71
CA TYR A 35 9.50 -11.79 -7.62
C TYR A 35 8.89 -10.81 -6.60
N GLY A 36 9.15 -11.04 -5.31
CA GLY A 36 8.69 -10.14 -4.26
C GLY A 36 7.24 -10.39 -3.81
N TYR A 37 6.71 -9.42 -3.04
CA TYR A 37 5.37 -9.51 -2.47
C TYR A 37 4.28 -9.17 -3.49
N HIS A 38 4.42 -8.06 -4.20
CA HIS A 38 3.45 -7.64 -5.21
C HIS A 38 3.83 -8.15 -6.61
N SER A 39 2.84 -8.58 -7.36
CA SER A 39 2.94 -8.75 -8.81
C SER A 39 2.95 -7.39 -9.49
N PHE A 40 3.62 -7.30 -10.64
CA PHE A 40 3.63 -6.10 -11.47
C PHE A 40 3.12 -6.44 -12.87
N ASN A 41 2.18 -5.64 -13.36
CA ASN A 41 1.70 -5.67 -14.75
C ASN A 41 1.55 -4.21 -15.21
N ILE A 42 2.68 -3.54 -15.42
CA ILE A 42 2.76 -2.09 -15.65
C ILE A 42 3.76 -1.82 -16.76
N ASN A 43 3.37 -1.04 -17.78
CA ASN A 43 4.28 -0.56 -18.83
C ASN A 43 5.20 -1.66 -19.42
N ASN A 44 4.65 -2.83 -19.76
CA ASN A 44 5.37 -4.02 -20.25
C ASN A 44 6.26 -4.74 -19.19
N ILE A 45 6.29 -4.31 -17.95
CA ILE A 45 6.86 -5.07 -16.84
C ILE A 45 5.81 -6.09 -16.37
N LYS A 46 6.05 -7.37 -16.63
CA LYS A 46 5.19 -8.48 -16.17
C LYS A 46 5.99 -9.37 -15.25
N LEU A 47 5.76 -9.25 -13.96
CA LEU A 47 6.46 -10.01 -12.93
C LEU A 47 5.45 -10.57 -11.94
N GLU A 48 5.51 -11.87 -11.74
CA GLU A 48 4.64 -12.56 -10.78
C GLU A 48 5.22 -12.41 -9.37
N GLY A 49 4.46 -11.78 -8.48
CA GLY A 49 4.67 -11.72 -7.04
C GLY A 49 3.70 -12.66 -6.32
N GLN A 50 3.61 -12.47 -5.02
CA GLN A 50 2.70 -13.27 -4.18
C GLN A 50 1.26 -12.75 -4.21
N ARG A 51 1.06 -11.47 -4.51
CA ARG A 51 -0.23 -10.78 -4.49
C ARG A 51 -0.43 -9.93 -5.73
N GLN A 52 -1.66 -9.85 -6.20
CA GLN A 52 -2.06 -9.10 -7.39
C GLN A 52 -2.75 -7.79 -7.00
N PRO A 53 -2.04 -6.65 -6.96
CA PRO A 53 -2.58 -5.37 -6.50
C PRO A 53 -3.84 -4.93 -7.22
N TRP A 54 -3.92 -5.16 -8.53
CA TRP A 54 -5.07 -4.75 -9.37
C TRP A 54 -6.39 -5.37 -8.90
N MET A 55 -6.40 -6.63 -8.44
CA MET A 55 -7.63 -7.28 -7.95
C MET A 55 -8.23 -6.55 -6.74
N ARG A 56 -7.37 -6.01 -5.87
CA ARG A 56 -7.80 -5.20 -4.71
C ARG A 56 -8.20 -3.81 -5.14
N LEU A 57 -7.42 -3.18 -6.02
CA LEU A 57 -7.67 -1.84 -6.54
C LEU A 57 -8.96 -1.76 -7.35
N ASP A 58 -9.32 -2.80 -8.12
CA ASP A 58 -10.56 -2.83 -8.87
C ASP A 58 -11.78 -2.66 -7.95
N LYS A 59 -11.78 -3.31 -6.78
CA LYS A 59 -12.82 -3.11 -5.77
C LYS A 59 -12.80 -1.73 -5.13
N MET A 60 -11.64 -1.17 -4.90
CA MET A 60 -11.52 0.19 -4.35
C MET A 60 -11.99 1.23 -5.36
N LYS A 61 -11.69 1.04 -6.65
CA LYS A 61 -12.09 1.94 -7.76
C LYS A 61 -13.60 1.97 -8.00
N GLU A 62 -14.35 0.96 -7.60
CA GLU A 62 -15.81 0.99 -7.62
C GLU A 62 -16.40 2.06 -6.67
N HIS A 63 -15.63 2.51 -5.67
CA HIS A 63 -16.10 3.39 -4.59
C HIS A 63 -15.29 4.69 -4.41
N PHE A 64 -14.11 4.77 -5.02
CA PHE A 64 -13.23 5.93 -4.92
C PHE A 64 -12.47 6.18 -6.24
N ASP A 65 -12.56 7.41 -6.73
CA ASP A 65 -11.80 7.85 -7.92
C ASP A 65 -10.42 8.35 -7.48
N PHE A 66 -9.38 7.66 -7.93
CA PHE A 66 -7.98 7.98 -7.63
C PHE A 66 -7.37 9.03 -8.58
N LYS A 67 -8.10 9.45 -9.60
CA LYS A 67 -7.57 10.41 -10.58
C LYS A 67 -7.22 11.74 -9.91
N ASP A 68 -6.02 12.22 -10.18
CA ASP A 68 -5.45 13.48 -9.68
C ASP A 68 -5.38 13.57 -8.14
N LYS A 69 -5.44 12.42 -7.43
CA LYS A 69 -5.43 12.33 -5.97
C LYS A 69 -4.02 12.23 -5.39
N THR A 70 -3.91 12.66 -4.13
CA THR A 70 -2.72 12.47 -3.28
C THR A 70 -2.95 11.28 -2.36
N LEU A 71 -2.09 10.27 -2.45
CA LEU A 71 -2.16 9.01 -1.68
C LEU A 71 -1.00 8.88 -0.72
N ILE A 72 -1.27 8.40 0.51
CA ILE A 72 -0.26 7.80 1.39
C ILE A 72 -0.56 6.30 1.54
N ASP A 73 0.46 5.46 1.38
CA ASP A 73 0.39 4.01 1.63
C ASP A 73 1.34 3.64 2.77
N PHE A 74 0.78 3.35 3.95
CA PHE A 74 1.53 2.91 5.12
C PHE A 74 1.73 1.40 5.10
N GLY A 75 2.99 0.96 5.11
CA GLY A 75 3.36 -0.42 4.88
C GLY A 75 3.33 -0.77 3.39
N CYS A 76 3.81 0.13 2.54
CA CYS A 76 3.69 0.04 1.07
C CYS A 76 4.43 -1.16 0.45
N ASN A 77 5.28 -1.85 1.21
CA ASN A 77 6.11 -2.96 0.74
C ASN A 77 6.84 -2.56 -0.56
N THR A 78 6.69 -3.32 -1.65
CA THR A 78 7.31 -3.02 -2.96
C THR A 78 6.54 -2.01 -3.82
N GLY A 79 5.60 -1.27 -3.23
CA GLY A 79 4.86 -0.19 -3.90
C GLY A 79 3.80 -0.65 -4.90
N GLY A 80 3.47 -1.95 -4.93
CA GLY A 80 2.57 -2.49 -5.95
C GLY A 80 1.20 -1.82 -5.98
N MET A 81 0.63 -1.46 -4.83
CA MET A 81 -0.64 -0.72 -4.77
C MET A 81 -0.52 0.66 -5.42
N ILE A 82 0.56 1.38 -5.14
CA ILE A 82 0.80 2.73 -5.68
C ILE A 82 1.04 2.68 -7.19
N PHE A 83 1.93 1.80 -7.66
CA PHE A 83 2.33 1.78 -9.07
C PHE A 83 1.22 1.33 -10.04
N HIS A 84 0.18 0.65 -9.55
CA HIS A 84 -1.00 0.31 -10.34
C HIS A 84 -2.10 1.40 -10.32
N LEU A 85 -1.76 2.60 -9.83
CA LEU A 85 -2.57 3.81 -9.85
C LEU A 85 -1.83 4.95 -10.60
N PRO A 86 -1.59 4.81 -11.91
CA PRO A 86 -0.80 5.79 -12.67
C PRO A 86 -1.51 7.14 -12.83
N GLU A 87 -2.77 7.21 -12.47
CA GLU A 87 -3.60 8.40 -12.49
C GLU A 87 -3.47 9.32 -11.26
N LEU A 88 -2.69 8.92 -10.25
CA LEU A 88 -2.44 9.75 -9.06
C LEU A 88 -1.63 11.01 -9.41
N ASN A 89 -1.90 12.12 -8.70
CA ASN A 89 -1.05 13.29 -8.73
C ASN A 89 0.22 13.06 -7.91
N LYS A 90 0.06 12.70 -6.61
CA LYS A 90 1.18 12.42 -5.71
C LYS A 90 0.96 11.12 -4.95
N ALA A 91 2.04 10.39 -4.70
CA ALA A 91 2.01 9.18 -3.90
C ALA A 91 3.20 9.06 -2.95
N PHE A 92 2.91 8.84 -1.69
CA PHE A 92 3.87 8.67 -0.62
C PHE A 92 3.80 7.25 -0.08
N GLY A 93 4.90 6.51 -0.12
CA GLY A 93 4.99 5.15 0.40
C GLY A 93 5.96 5.05 1.56
N PHE A 94 5.52 4.45 2.66
CA PHE A 94 6.34 4.22 3.85
C PHE A 94 6.40 2.74 4.19
N ASP A 95 7.60 2.24 4.44
CA ASP A 95 7.82 0.89 4.94
C ASP A 95 9.07 0.86 5.84
N PHE A 96 9.12 -0.06 6.79
CA PHE A 96 10.31 -0.21 7.64
C PHE A 96 11.43 -0.98 6.94
N ASN A 97 11.10 -1.77 5.90
CA ASN A 97 12.04 -2.60 5.16
C ASN A 97 12.74 -1.76 4.09
N LYS A 98 14.05 -1.58 4.29
CA LYS A 98 14.89 -0.79 3.37
C LYS A 98 14.91 -1.35 1.95
N GLU A 99 14.96 -2.67 1.78
CA GLU A 99 15.01 -3.31 0.48
C GLU A 99 13.72 -3.09 -0.32
N CYS A 100 12.57 -3.05 0.37
CA CYS A 100 11.30 -2.69 -0.24
C CYS A 100 11.34 -1.25 -0.76
N ILE A 101 11.81 -0.32 0.07
CA ILE A 101 11.93 1.10 -0.31
C ILE A 101 12.94 1.31 -1.43
N ASP A 102 14.10 0.64 -1.39
CA ASP A 102 15.09 0.71 -2.49
C ASP A 102 14.50 0.19 -3.81
N SER A 103 13.65 -0.84 -3.76
CA SER A 103 12.90 -1.34 -4.93
C SER A 103 11.89 -0.31 -5.43
N CYS A 104 11.13 0.32 -4.53
CA CYS A 104 10.18 1.37 -4.88
C CYS A 104 10.87 2.57 -5.54
N ASN A 105 11.98 3.05 -4.97
CA ASN A 105 12.74 4.17 -5.52
C ASN A 105 13.32 3.84 -6.90
N TYR A 106 13.79 2.62 -7.12
CA TYR A 106 14.24 2.19 -8.43
C TYR A 106 13.08 2.12 -9.42
N MET A 107 11.95 1.49 -9.05
CA MET A 107 10.78 1.40 -9.91
C MET A 107 10.25 2.78 -10.29
N SER A 108 10.13 3.72 -9.35
CA SER A 108 9.66 5.08 -9.62
C SER A 108 10.59 5.84 -10.57
N SER A 109 11.90 5.55 -10.57
CA SER A 109 12.86 6.21 -11.46
C SER A 109 12.79 5.75 -12.92
N ILE A 110 12.21 4.59 -13.19
CA ILE A 110 12.14 3.99 -14.52
C ILE A 110 10.74 4.02 -15.14
N LEU A 111 9.69 4.05 -14.30
CA LEU A 111 8.31 4.11 -14.79
C LEU A 111 8.03 5.48 -15.43
N ASP A 112 7.28 5.44 -16.52
CA ASP A 112 6.83 6.64 -17.25
C ASP A 112 5.43 7.01 -16.79
N HIS A 113 5.36 7.55 -15.57
CA HIS A 113 4.13 8.05 -14.94
C HIS A 113 4.25 9.54 -14.66
N ASN A 114 3.15 10.25 -14.68
CA ASN A 114 3.10 11.67 -14.29
C ASN A 114 2.99 11.85 -12.77
N THR A 115 2.82 10.77 -12.02
CA THR A 115 2.71 10.79 -10.56
C THR A 115 4.03 11.21 -9.91
N GLU A 116 3.99 12.15 -8.99
CA GLU A 116 5.12 12.50 -8.12
C GLU A 116 5.23 11.47 -6.99
N TYR A 117 6.32 10.70 -6.98
CA TYR A 117 6.56 9.64 -6.00
C TYR A 117 7.56 10.05 -4.93
N LEU A 118 7.26 9.68 -3.66
CA LEU A 118 8.22 9.70 -2.56
C LEU A 118 8.10 8.40 -1.77
N PHE A 119 9.15 7.60 -1.75
CA PHE A 119 9.25 6.39 -0.93
C PHE A 119 10.32 6.56 0.13
N LYS A 120 9.97 6.30 1.39
CA LYS A 120 10.87 6.52 2.52
C LYS A 120 10.82 5.36 3.50
N GLN A 121 12.02 4.89 3.92
CA GLN A 121 12.12 3.95 5.02
C GLN A 121 11.68 4.62 6.33
N GLN A 122 10.71 4.00 7.02
CA GLN A 122 10.12 4.58 8.22
C GLN A 122 9.62 3.53 9.20
N ASP A 123 9.99 3.67 10.47
CA ASP A 123 9.34 2.96 11.58
C ASP A 123 8.03 3.68 11.94
N LEU A 124 6.90 3.08 11.57
CA LEU A 124 5.58 3.65 11.79
C LEU A 124 5.17 3.74 13.27
N ASN A 125 5.88 3.07 14.20
CA ASN A 125 5.69 3.27 15.63
C ASN A 125 6.19 4.63 16.14
N LYS A 126 6.97 5.34 15.32
CA LYS A 126 7.59 6.65 15.64
C LYS A 126 7.23 7.70 14.59
N PHE A 127 6.27 7.40 13.73
CA PHE A 127 5.89 8.29 12.64
C PHE A 127 4.88 9.32 13.14
N ASP A 128 5.13 10.58 12.80
CA ASP A 128 4.22 11.69 13.01
C ASP A 128 3.77 12.20 11.65
N LEU A 129 2.50 11.95 11.32
CA LEU A 129 1.92 12.32 10.03
C LEU A 129 1.82 13.83 9.88
N GLN A 130 1.49 14.56 10.95
CA GLN A 130 1.42 16.01 10.91
C GLN A 130 2.79 16.64 10.59
N MET A 131 3.83 16.18 11.28
CA MET A 131 5.20 16.65 10.99
C MET A 131 5.61 16.34 9.55
N PHE A 132 5.28 15.16 9.05
CA PHE A 132 5.56 14.81 7.66
C PHE A 132 4.84 15.75 6.69
N LEU A 133 3.53 15.93 6.83
CA LEU A 133 2.73 16.78 5.95
C LEU A 133 3.22 18.24 5.96
N ASN A 134 3.53 18.77 7.14
CA ASN A 134 4.12 20.10 7.29
C ASN A 134 5.47 20.22 6.54
N SER A 135 6.28 19.15 6.53
CA SER A 135 7.59 19.16 5.86
C SER A 135 7.52 19.22 4.33
N ILE A 136 6.35 18.93 3.76
CA ILE A 136 6.10 18.93 2.31
C ILE A 136 5.03 19.96 1.90
N ASP A 137 4.64 20.84 2.82
CA ASP A 137 3.66 21.91 2.60
C ASP A 137 2.28 21.40 2.10
N ILE A 138 1.80 20.33 2.74
CA ILE A 138 0.50 19.73 2.49
C ILE A 138 -0.29 19.70 3.81
N ASP A 139 -1.50 20.25 3.83
CA ASP A 139 -2.35 20.22 5.03
C ASP A 139 -3.05 18.89 5.21
N LYS A 140 -3.47 18.27 4.10
CA LYS A 140 -4.28 17.05 4.10
C LYS A 140 -4.10 16.29 2.78
N VAL A 141 -4.21 14.95 2.83
CA VAL A 141 -4.19 14.10 1.62
C VAL A 141 -5.59 13.60 1.29
N ASP A 142 -5.82 13.21 0.05
CA ASP A 142 -7.13 12.71 -0.39
C ASP A 142 -7.41 11.32 0.19
N VAL A 143 -6.40 10.43 0.20
CA VAL A 143 -6.60 9.05 0.65
C VAL A 143 -5.37 8.47 1.36
N ILE A 144 -5.63 7.68 2.40
CA ILE A 144 -4.60 6.89 3.11
C ILE A 144 -4.96 5.42 3.02
N PHE A 145 -3.98 4.59 2.67
CA PHE A 145 -4.06 3.14 2.74
C PHE A 145 -3.50 2.63 4.07
N LEU A 146 -4.31 1.82 4.77
CA LEU A 146 -3.97 1.07 5.99
C LEU A 146 -4.26 -0.41 5.73
N LEU A 147 -3.45 -1.04 4.87
CA LEU A 147 -3.75 -2.37 4.33
C LEU A 147 -3.07 -3.46 5.14
N SER A 148 -3.83 -4.18 5.96
CA SER A 148 -3.36 -5.27 6.84
C SER A 148 -2.22 -4.85 7.76
N LEU A 149 -2.26 -3.62 8.25
CA LEU A 149 -1.16 -2.96 8.94
C LEU A 149 -1.26 -3.06 10.48
N GLY A 150 -2.47 -3.04 11.04
CA GLY A 150 -2.70 -2.84 12.48
C GLY A 150 -2.00 -3.84 13.40
N SER A 151 -1.83 -5.10 12.98
CA SER A 151 -1.11 -6.13 13.76
C SER A 151 0.40 -5.93 13.84
N TRP A 152 0.96 -5.09 12.97
CA TRP A 152 2.41 -4.85 12.86
C TRP A 152 2.87 -3.62 13.62
N ILE A 153 1.95 -2.75 14.05
CA ILE A 153 2.23 -1.47 14.70
C ILE A 153 1.69 -1.50 16.13
N LYS A 154 2.56 -1.27 17.11
CA LYS A 154 2.16 -1.23 18.53
C LYS A 154 1.22 -0.06 18.82
N ASN A 155 1.55 1.12 18.28
CA ASN A 155 0.79 2.36 18.47
C ASN A 155 -0.18 2.63 17.32
N TRP A 156 -0.79 1.59 16.73
CA TRP A 156 -1.64 1.76 15.56
C TRP A 156 -2.80 2.74 15.76
N ARG A 157 -3.33 2.86 17.00
CA ARG A 157 -4.42 3.82 17.28
C ARG A 157 -4.02 5.27 17.04
N GLU A 158 -2.79 5.64 17.38
CA GLU A 158 -2.28 7.00 17.15
C GLU A 158 -2.15 7.28 15.66
N LEU A 159 -1.53 6.38 14.89
CA LEU A 159 -1.42 6.50 13.45
C LEU A 159 -2.80 6.56 12.78
N TYR A 160 -3.76 5.75 13.23
CA TYR A 160 -5.11 5.70 12.68
C TYR A 160 -5.91 6.96 13.00
N THR A 161 -5.73 7.54 14.20
CA THR A 161 -6.31 8.84 14.57
C THR A 161 -5.75 9.95 13.68
N GLN A 162 -4.43 10.02 13.52
CA GLN A 162 -3.81 10.99 12.63
C GLN A 162 -4.27 10.79 11.18
N SER A 163 -4.35 9.55 10.70
CA SER A 163 -4.86 9.25 9.36
C SER A 163 -6.26 9.78 9.15
N LEU A 164 -7.15 9.65 10.13
CA LEU A 164 -8.52 10.15 10.05
C LEU A 164 -8.58 11.71 10.03
N VAL A 165 -7.69 12.35 10.77
CA VAL A 165 -7.60 13.82 10.80
C VAL A 165 -7.05 14.39 9.51
N TYR A 166 -6.02 13.77 8.95
CA TYR A 166 -5.23 14.30 7.85
C TYR A 166 -5.53 13.65 6.48
N SER A 167 -6.64 12.91 6.34
CA SER A 167 -7.12 12.45 5.04
C SER A 167 -8.62 12.64 4.88
N ASP A 168 -9.09 12.73 3.62
CA ASP A 168 -10.52 12.74 3.32
C ASP A 168 -11.09 11.33 3.41
N VAL A 169 -10.30 10.34 3.04
CA VAL A 169 -10.70 8.94 2.99
C VAL A 169 -9.57 8.05 3.52
N ILE A 170 -9.94 7.05 4.30
CA ILE A 170 -9.07 5.92 4.62
C ILE A 170 -9.61 4.68 3.92
N ILE A 171 -8.73 3.92 3.27
CA ILE A 171 -9.03 2.56 2.85
C ILE A 171 -8.30 1.61 3.80
N LEU A 172 -9.09 0.90 4.60
CA LEU A 172 -8.62 -0.04 5.62
C LEU A 172 -8.83 -1.47 5.15
N GLU A 173 -7.79 -2.28 5.09
CA GLU A 173 -7.91 -3.74 5.04
C GLU A 173 -7.52 -4.31 6.40
N THR A 174 -8.38 -5.16 6.97
CA THR A 174 -8.10 -5.85 8.23
C THR A 174 -7.19 -7.07 8.02
N ASN A 175 -6.46 -7.49 9.05
CA ASN A 175 -5.61 -8.68 8.95
C ASN A 175 -6.44 -9.99 8.92
N ASN A 176 -7.54 -10.01 9.65
CA ASN A 176 -8.56 -11.09 9.71
C ASN A 176 -9.74 -10.57 10.53
N ASP A 177 -10.78 -11.38 10.71
CA ASP A 177 -11.97 -10.97 11.46
C ASP A 177 -11.69 -10.73 12.96
N ILE A 178 -10.80 -11.50 13.57
CA ILE A 178 -10.47 -11.39 15.00
C ILE A 178 -9.67 -10.11 15.25
N GLU A 179 -8.60 -9.89 14.50
CA GLU A 179 -7.72 -8.72 14.65
C GLU A 179 -8.35 -7.44 14.05
N GLY A 180 -9.24 -7.59 13.09
CA GLY A 180 -9.95 -6.47 12.47
C GLY A 180 -11.03 -5.87 13.34
N LYS A 181 -11.66 -6.66 14.20
CA LYS A 181 -12.74 -6.17 15.08
C LYS A 181 -12.30 -5.00 15.97
N PRO A 182 -11.17 -5.05 16.70
CA PRO A 182 -10.69 -3.90 17.50
C PRO A 182 -10.43 -2.65 16.67
N GLN A 183 -9.97 -2.80 15.42
CA GLN A 183 -9.73 -1.66 14.53
C GLN A 183 -11.04 -1.00 14.10
N LEU A 184 -12.04 -1.79 13.73
CA LEU A 184 -13.37 -1.28 13.36
C LEU A 184 -14.09 -0.65 14.55
N ASP A 185 -14.05 -1.27 15.73
CA ASP A 185 -14.66 -0.73 16.95
C ASP A 185 -13.99 0.59 17.34
N PHE A 186 -12.69 0.73 17.13
CA PHE A 186 -11.96 1.97 17.33
C PHE A 186 -12.45 3.07 16.39
N PHE A 187 -12.55 2.82 15.09
CA PHE A 187 -13.06 3.82 14.16
C PHE A 187 -14.52 4.20 14.41
N LYS A 188 -15.37 3.25 14.82
CA LYS A 188 -16.74 3.55 15.26
C LYS A 188 -16.77 4.49 16.46
N SER A 189 -15.83 4.33 17.41
CA SER A 189 -15.73 5.23 18.57
C SER A 189 -15.29 6.65 18.23
N LEU A 190 -14.69 6.84 17.06
CA LEU A 190 -14.29 8.16 16.54
C LEU A 190 -15.36 8.81 15.65
N ASN A 191 -16.57 8.26 15.63
CA ASN A 191 -17.70 8.79 14.86
C ASN A 191 -17.43 8.93 13.36
N CYS A 192 -16.72 7.95 12.76
CA CYS A 192 -16.52 7.93 11.31
C CYS A 192 -17.51 7.00 10.62
N SER A 193 -17.86 7.31 9.37
CA SER A 193 -18.63 6.40 8.53
C SER A 193 -17.75 5.26 8.05
N ILE A 194 -18.30 4.02 8.07
CA ILE A 194 -17.59 2.81 7.69
C ILE A 194 -18.45 2.06 6.67
N THR A 195 -17.94 1.91 5.45
CA THR A 195 -18.61 1.16 4.38
C THR A 195 -17.74 -0.02 3.99
N LEU A 196 -18.32 -1.22 3.96
CA LEU A 196 -17.64 -2.43 3.48
C LEU A 196 -17.49 -2.37 1.95
N LEU A 197 -16.26 -2.53 1.45
CA LEU A 197 -15.95 -2.62 0.02
C LEU A 197 -15.84 -4.07 -0.45
N SER A 198 -15.22 -4.92 0.39
CA SER A 198 -15.07 -6.34 0.11
C SER A 198 -15.05 -7.12 1.41
N ASP A 199 -15.74 -8.24 1.45
CA ASP A 199 -15.78 -9.17 2.59
C ASP A 199 -14.63 -10.18 2.60
N THR A 200 -13.86 -10.22 1.51
CA THR A 200 -12.68 -11.08 1.35
C THR A 200 -11.53 -10.32 0.73
N SER A 201 -10.30 -10.79 0.96
CA SER A 201 -9.16 -10.33 0.17
C SER A 201 -9.22 -11.01 -1.20
N ASN A 202 -9.44 -10.22 -2.25
CA ASN A 202 -9.56 -10.70 -3.63
C ASN A 202 -8.22 -10.88 -4.34
N ASP A 203 -7.12 -10.97 -3.63
CA ASP A 203 -5.79 -10.98 -4.20
C ASP A 203 -5.16 -12.38 -4.30
N ASP A 204 -5.96 -13.37 -4.68
CA ASP A 204 -5.55 -14.71 -5.09
C ASP A 204 -4.86 -15.60 -4.06
N THR A 205 -4.42 -15.07 -2.93
CA THR A 205 -3.64 -15.85 -1.98
C THR A 205 -4.55 -16.61 -1.03
N THR A 206 -4.55 -17.93 -1.14
CA THR A 206 -5.20 -18.80 -0.16
C THR A 206 -4.68 -18.51 1.25
N GLY A 207 -5.58 -18.25 2.18
CA GLY A 207 -5.27 -17.91 3.58
C GLY A 207 -5.56 -16.45 3.97
N ASN A 208 -5.90 -15.60 3.01
CA ASN A 208 -6.29 -14.20 3.28
C ASN A 208 -7.82 -13.99 3.26
N TYR A 209 -8.60 -15.05 3.23
CA TYR A 209 -10.06 -15.00 3.09
C TYR A 209 -10.80 -14.19 4.16
N GLY A 210 -10.22 -13.98 5.34
CA GLY A 210 -10.84 -13.18 6.40
C GLY A 210 -10.44 -11.70 6.38
N ARG A 211 -9.75 -11.22 5.36
CA ARG A 211 -9.34 -9.82 5.26
C ARG A 211 -10.41 -9.00 4.55
N LYS A 212 -11.14 -8.24 5.32
CA LYS A 212 -12.19 -7.35 4.82
C LYS A 212 -11.62 -5.98 4.53
N THR A 213 -12.09 -5.36 3.45
CA THR A 213 -11.69 -3.99 3.05
C THR A 213 -12.85 -3.03 3.26
N TYR A 214 -12.55 -1.89 3.83
CA TYR A 214 -13.51 -0.83 4.15
C TYR A 214 -13.04 0.51 3.63
N ILE A 215 -13.98 1.39 3.30
CA ILE A 215 -13.76 2.81 3.14
C ILE A 215 -14.31 3.55 4.36
N LEU A 216 -13.51 4.46 4.91
CA LEU A 216 -13.82 5.25 6.10
C LEU A 216 -13.75 6.72 5.76
N LYS A 217 -14.70 7.50 6.28
CA LYS A 217 -14.74 8.97 6.12
C LYS A 217 -15.11 9.61 7.45
N ASN A 218 -14.55 10.79 7.73
CA ASN A 218 -15.04 11.65 8.80
C ASN A 218 -16.49 12.04 8.54
N ILE A 219 -17.31 12.13 9.59
CA ILE A 219 -18.70 12.61 9.55
C ILE A 219 -18.72 14.07 10.01
#